data_f435a28df2ea6aba0a43193a50eda2dc
#
_entry.id   f435a28df2ea6aba0a43193a50eda2dc
#
_cell.length_a   1.000
_cell.length_b   1.000
_cell.length_c   1.000
_cell.angle_alpha   90.00
_cell.angle_beta   90.00
_cell.angle_gamma   90.00
#
_symmetry.space_group_name_H-M   'P 1'
#
loop_
_entity.id
_entity.type
_entity.pdbx_description
1 polymer ?
#
loop_
_entity_poly.entity_id
_entity_poly.type
_entity_poly.pdbx_seq_one_letter_code
_entity_poly.pdbx_strand_id
1 'polypeptide(L)'
;MPELWDLYDIDRQPLNRTIQRGEALPEGTYHLAVGIAVFNTKGDILLTQRAQVKSQYPGCWEIPGGCAKAGETSLEAACRELREETGIVVQPGELVPLLRELLPGAHLDMFAVTKDVPLSQLALQPGETTAAQWLPFGEWLGRVGDGLYLTPSWHKEPDVPLYPRLQQYRDGKRDSIL
;
A
#
# COMPACT_ATOMS: atom_id res chain seq x y z
N MET A 1 -3.75 22.74 4.37
CA MET A 1 -2.38 22.80 4.90
C MET A 1 -1.54 21.82 4.09
N PRO A 2 -0.27 22.08 3.82
CA PRO A 2 0.58 21.11 3.13
C PRO A 2 0.70 19.83 3.96
N GLU A 3 0.76 18.70 3.28
CA GLU A 3 1.00 17.40 3.92
C GLU A 3 2.47 17.31 4.34
N LEU A 4 2.70 16.96 5.59
CA LEU A 4 4.05 16.78 6.15
C LEU A 4 4.29 15.29 6.41
N TRP A 5 5.54 14.87 6.19
CA TRP A 5 6.04 13.53 6.52
C TRP A 5 7.11 13.62 7.60
N ASP A 6 7.10 12.70 8.56
CA ASP A 6 8.21 12.51 9.48
C ASP A 6 9.39 11.88 8.76
N LEU A 7 10.62 12.29 9.15
CA LEU A 7 11.86 11.73 8.62
C LEU A 7 12.46 10.71 9.58
N TYR A 8 12.98 9.65 9.00
CA TYR A 8 13.64 8.53 9.66
C TYR A 8 15.04 8.32 9.07
N ASP A 9 15.94 7.70 9.83
CA ASP A 9 17.20 7.19 9.31
C ASP A 9 17.05 5.80 8.67
N ILE A 10 18.16 5.21 8.23
CA ILE A 10 18.19 3.88 7.61
C ILE A 10 17.73 2.76 8.56
N ASP A 11 17.95 2.92 9.87
CA ASP A 11 17.56 1.97 10.92
C ASP A 11 16.12 2.26 11.44
N ARG A 12 15.38 3.12 10.72
CA ARG A 12 14.01 3.53 11.05
C ARG A 12 13.89 4.27 12.40
N GLN A 13 14.96 4.96 12.83
CA GLN A 13 14.86 5.81 14.01
C GLN A 13 14.32 7.19 13.60
N PRO A 14 13.38 7.75 14.37
CA PRO A 14 12.81 9.07 14.06
C PRO A 14 13.88 10.16 14.22
N LEU A 15 14.01 11.00 13.22
CA LEU A 15 14.94 12.12 13.23
C LEU A 15 14.36 13.38 13.90
N ASN A 16 13.11 13.33 14.38
CA ASN A 16 12.37 14.47 14.95
C ASN A 16 12.36 15.70 14.01
N ARG A 17 12.26 15.44 12.73
CA ARG A 17 12.20 16.40 11.64
C ARG A 17 11.10 16.01 10.67
N THR A 18 10.50 17.01 10.06
CA THR A 18 9.49 16.81 9.02
C THR A 18 9.94 17.41 7.70
N ILE A 19 9.34 16.92 6.61
CA ILE A 19 9.47 17.47 5.27
C ILE A 19 8.08 17.62 4.64
N GLN A 20 7.90 18.60 3.76
CA GLN A 20 6.66 18.72 3.02
C GLN A 20 6.64 17.70 1.87
N ARG A 21 5.48 17.06 1.66
CA ARG A 21 5.27 16.15 0.53
C ARG A 21 5.61 16.84 -0.80
N GLY A 22 6.49 16.19 -1.58
CA GLY A 22 6.95 16.71 -2.88
C GLY A 22 8.27 17.45 -2.82
N GLU A 23 8.81 17.77 -1.65
CA GLU A 23 10.18 18.27 -1.52
C GLU A 23 11.19 17.10 -1.65
N ALA A 24 12.41 17.43 -2.08
CA ALA A 24 13.48 16.44 -2.18
C ALA A 24 13.92 15.98 -0.78
N LEU A 25 13.91 14.67 -0.56
CA LEU A 25 14.40 14.09 0.69
C LEU A 25 15.90 14.38 0.87
N PRO A 26 16.32 14.85 2.06
CA PRO A 26 17.73 14.91 2.40
C PRO A 26 18.40 13.54 2.28
N GLU A 27 19.66 13.53 1.88
CA GLU A 27 20.44 12.29 1.74
C GLU A 27 20.43 11.48 3.05
N GLY A 28 20.26 10.15 2.94
CA GLY A 28 20.21 9.25 4.09
C GLY A 28 18.95 9.37 4.94
N THR A 29 17.91 10.06 4.47
CA THR A 29 16.62 10.15 5.16
C THR A 29 15.51 9.44 4.40
N TYR A 30 14.53 8.96 5.14
CA TYR A 30 13.42 8.15 4.67
C TYR A 30 12.12 8.62 5.30
N HIS A 31 11.00 8.44 4.59
CA HIS A 31 9.66 8.59 5.17
C HIS A 31 8.98 7.21 5.34
N LEU A 32 7.80 7.15 5.96
CA LEU A 32 7.01 5.92 6.03
C LEU A 32 6.02 5.84 4.86
N ALA A 33 6.02 4.71 4.18
CA ALA A 33 5.03 4.34 3.18
C ALA A 33 4.28 3.07 3.60
N VAL A 34 3.06 2.91 3.16
CA VAL A 34 2.21 1.75 3.48
C VAL A 34 1.51 1.22 2.24
N GLY A 35 1.37 -0.10 2.16
CA GLY A 35 0.53 -0.75 1.17
C GLY A 35 -0.41 -1.74 1.86
N ILE A 36 -1.64 -1.88 1.37
CA ILE A 36 -2.67 -2.70 1.98
C ILE A 36 -3.25 -3.68 0.96
N ALA A 37 -2.89 -4.94 1.06
CA ALA A 37 -3.50 -6.00 0.27
C ALA A 37 -4.86 -6.37 0.87
N VAL A 38 -5.93 -6.00 0.19
CA VAL A 38 -7.29 -6.37 0.59
C VAL A 38 -7.72 -7.59 -0.18
N PHE A 39 -8.05 -8.67 0.53
CA PHE A 39 -8.61 -9.89 -0.05
C PHE A 39 -10.10 -10.01 0.26
N ASN A 40 -10.87 -10.57 -0.65
CA ASN A 40 -12.21 -11.06 -0.33
C ASN A 40 -12.14 -12.52 0.13
N THR A 41 -13.26 -13.07 0.60
CA THR A 41 -13.34 -14.48 1.07
C THR A 41 -13.18 -15.50 -0.05
N LYS A 42 -13.24 -15.08 -1.33
CA LYS A 42 -12.95 -15.93 -2.50
C LYS A 42 -11.45 -15.99 -2.81
N GLY A 43 -10.64 -15.15 -2.15
CA GLY A 43 -9.19 -15.03 -2.39
C GLY A 43 -8.82 -14.11 -3.56
N ASP A 44 -9.77 -13.28 -4.05
CA ASP A 44 -9.46 -12.22 -4.99
C ASP A 44 -8.83 -11.04 -4.26
N ILE A 45 -7.96 -10.31 -4.94
CA ILE A 45 -7.30 -9.10 -4.43
C ILE A 45 -8.00 -7.85 -4.99
N LEU A 46 -8.18 -6.84 -4.13
CA LEU A 46 -8.68 -5.52 -4.55
C LEU A 46 -7.54 -4.70 -5.15
N LEU A 47 -7.79 -4.18 -6.34
CA LEU A 47 -6.92 -3.22 -7.00
C LEU A 47 -7.65 -1.92 -7.25
N THR A 48 -6.91 -0.82 -7.13
CA THR A 48 -7.37 0.53 -7.46
C THR A 48 -6.63 1.03 -8.70
N GLN A 49 -7.29 1.84 -9.53
CA GLN A 49 -6.69 2.44 -10.70
C GLN A 49 -6.33 3.89 -10.41
N ARG A 50 -5.06 4.22 -10.58
CA ARG A 50 -4.53 5.57 -10.39
C ARG A 50 -5.17 6.55 -11.35
N ALA A 51 -5.51 7.74 -10.84
CA ALA A 51 -6.09 8.78 -11.67
C ALA A 51 -5.12 9.27 -12.76
N GLN A 52 -5.66 9.67 -13.92
CA GLN A 52 -4.86 10.17 -15.04
C GLN A 52 -4.09 11.45 -14.74
N VAL A 53 -4.50 12.20 -13.70
CA VAL A 53 -3.84 13.45 -13.27
C VAL A 53 -2.60 13.20 -12.39
N LYS A 54 -2.33 11.95 -12.00
CA LYS A 54 -1.15 11.59 -11.20
C LYS A 54 0.12 11.74 -12.04
N SER A 55 1.16 12.34 -11.45
CA SER A 55 2.45 12.54 -12.11
C SER A 55 3.23 11.23 -12.33
N GLN A 56 2.98 10.23 -11.49
CA GLN A 56 3.63 8.92 -11.57
C GLN A 56 2.59 7.83 -11.87
N TYR A 57 2.87 7.01 -12.89
CA TYR A 57 2.07 5.84 -13.25
C TYR A 57 0.56 6.11 -13.43
N PRO A 58 0.15 7.15 -14.20
CA PRO A 58 -1.27 7.43 -14.44
C PRO A 58 -1.96 6.24 -15.10
N GLY A 59 -3.16 5.90 -14.65
CA GLY A 59 -3.98 4.81 -15.20
C GLY A 59 -3.54 3.40 -14.83
N CYS A 60 -2.42 3.23 -14.12
CA CYS A 60 -1.97 1.91 -13.67
C CYS A 60 -2.82 1.37 -12.51
N TRP A 61 -2.88 0.05 -12.41
CA TRP A 61 -3.52 -0.68 -11.33
C TRP A 61 -2.52 -1.00 -10.23
N GLU A 62 -2.90 -0.78 -8.98
CA GLU A 62 -2.08 -1.03 -7.81
C GLU A 62 -2.93 -1.51 -6.63
N ILE A 63 -2.30 -2.04 -5.60
CA ILE A 63 -2.96 -2.21 -4.32
C ILE A 63 -3.10 -0.84 -3.63
N PRO A 64 -4.15 -0.61 -2.83
CA PRO A 64 -4.29 0.61 -2.04
C PRO A 64 -3.07 0.90 -1.17
N GLY A 65 -2.69 2.17 -1.05
CA GLY A 65 -1.56 2.57 -0.22
C GLY A 65 -1.17 4.03 -0.37
N GLY A 66 -0.25 4.47 0.47
CA GLY A 66 0.21 5.86 0.47
C GLY A 66 1.32 6.10 1.49
N CYS A 67 1.42 7.35 1.94
CA CYS A 67 2.47 7.76 2.88
C CYS A 67 1.88 8.14 4.24
N ALA A 68 2.59 7.80 5.32
CA ALA A 68 2.21 8.27 6.65
C ALA A 68 2.40 9.79 6.75
N LYS A 69 1.41 10.48 7.30
CA LYS A 69 1.50 11.89 7.67
C LYS A 69 2.33 12.02 8.94
N ALA A 70 2.92 13.20 9.13
CA ALA A 70 3.67 13.48 10.36
C ALA A 70 2.85 13.19 11.61
N GLY A 71 3.42 12.42 12.54
CA GLY A 71 2.79 11.96 13.77
C GLY A 71 1.97 10.67 13.64
N GLU A 72 1.79 10.11 12.43
CA GLU A 72 1.10 8.82 12.24
C GLU A 72 2.06 7.65 12.37
N THR A 73 1.61 6.57 12.98
CA THR A 73 2.21 5.25 12.82
C THR A 73 1.85 4.65 11.47
N SER A 74 2.59 3.65 10.98
CA SER A 74 2.27 2.97 9.73
C SER A 74 0.89 2.27 9.77
N LEU A 75 0.46 1.77 10.93
CA LEU A 75 -0.88 1.18 11.08
C LEU A 75 -2.00 2.22 10.95
N GLU A 76 -1.83 3.40 11.56
CA GLU A 76 -2.78 4.51 11.43
C GLU A 76 -2.86 5.01 10.00
N ALA A 77 -1.69 5.18 9.36
CA ALA A 77 -1.61 5.55 7.94
C ALA A 77 -2.31 4.52 7.05
N ALA A 78 -2.09 3.22 7.26
CA ALA A 78 -2.74 2.16 6.48
C ALA A 78 -4.27 2.17 6.63
N CYS A 79 -4.78 2.35 7.84
CA CYS A 79 -6.23 2.49 8.08
C CYS A 79 -6.80 3.72 7.38
N ARG A 80 -6.10 4.86 7.45
CA ARG A 80 -6.51 6.11 6.81
C ARG A 80 -6.49 6.01 5.29
N GLU A 81 -5.38 5.56 4.69
CA GLU A 81 -5.23 5.43 3.24
C GLU A 81 -6.28 4.51 2.65
N LEU A 82 -6.50 3.33 3.25
CA LEU A 82 -7.52 2.40 2.78
C LEU A 82 -8.92 3.05 2.80
N ARG A 83 -9.24 3.79 3.86
CA ARG A 83 -10.52 4.50 3.96
C ARG A 83 -10.61 5.66 2.95
N GLU A 84 -9.55 6.46 2.78
CA GLU A 84 -9.54 7.61 1.87
C GLU A 84 -9.66 7.17 0.42
N GLU A 85 -8.90 6.15 -0.01
CA GLU A 85 -8.89 5.69 -1.39
C GLU A 85 -10.08 4.83 -1.80
N THR A 86 -10.65 4.05 -0.87
CA THR A 86 -11.65 3.03 -1.20
C THR A 86 -12.96 3.12 -0.40
N GLY A 87 -12.99 3.89 0.68
CA GLY A 87 -14.09 3.91 1.64
C GLY A 87 -14.12 2.72 2.59
N ILE A 88 -13.20 1.75 2.47
CA ILE A 88 -13.15 0.58 3.35
C ILE A 88 -12.60 1.00 4.71
N VAL A 89 -13.39 0.75 5.77
CA VAL A 89 -13.00 1.02 7.15
C VAL A 89 -12.49 -0.25 7.82
N VAL A 90 -11.31 -0.17 8.40
CA VAL A 90 -10.69 -1.23 9.20
C VAL A 90 -10.16 -0.67 10.52
N GLN A 91 -10.07 -1.54 11.52
CA GLN A 91 -9.39 -1.22 12.78
C GLN A 91 -7.92 -1.69 12.69
N PRO A 92 -6.99 -1.07 13.41
CA PRO A 92 -5.58 -1.50 13.42
C PRO A 92 -5.37 -2.99 13.69
N GLY A 93 -6.17 -3.58 14.60
CA GLY A 93 -6.10 -5.00 14.93
C GLY A 93 -6.61 -5.97 13.86
N GLU A 94 -7.22 -5.47 12.77
CA GLU A 94 -7.63 -6.30 11.62
C GLU A 94 -6.52 -6.40 10.58
N LEU A 95 -5.56 -5.47 10.60
CA LEU A 95 -4.44 -5.46 9.67
C LEU A 95 -3.36 -6.45 10.12
N VAL A 96 -3.03 -7.39 9.26
CA VAL A 96 -1.96 -8.36 9.47
C VAL A 96 -0.69 -7.85 8.79
N PRO A 97 0.41 -7.59 9.52
CA PRO A 97 1.67 -7.18 8.91
C PRO A 97 2.24 -8.32 8.06
N LEU A 98 2.68 -8.00 6.86
CA LEU A 98 3.27 -8.96 5.91
C LEU A 98 4.78 -8.80 5.79
N LEU A 99 5.23 -7.55 5.62
CA LEU A 99 6.61 -7.25 5.27
C LEU A 99 6.95 -5.82 5.69
N ARG A 100 8.21 -5.63 6.05
CA ARG A 100 8.87 -4.31 6.10
C ARG A 100 10.01 -4.32 5.10
N GLU A 101 10.09 -3.29 4.29
CA GLU A 101 11.09 -3.17 3.24
C GLU A 101 11.68 -1.76 3.22
N LEU A 102 12.98 -1.68 2.94
CA LEU A 102 13.66 -0.41 2.71
C LEU A 102 13.69 -0.14 1.21
N LEU A 103 13.02 0.92 0.81
CA LEU A 103 13.00 1.41 -0.57
C LEU A 103 13.86 2.66 -0.70
N PRO A 104 14.23 3.09 -1.91
CA PRO A 104 14.83 4.40 -2.11
C PRO A 104 13.93 5.51 -1.55
N GLY A 105 14.36 6.11 -0.43
CA GLY A 105 13.65 7.22 0.23
C GLY A 105 12.48 6.81 1.15
N ALA A 106 12.15 5.53 1.30
CA ALA A 106 11.04 5.13 2.16
C ALA A 106 11.26 3.82 2.92
N HIS A 107 10.73 3.75 4.13
CA HIS A 107 10.43 2.48 4.81
C HIS A 107 9.00 2.09 4.46
N LEU A 108 8.83 0.99 3.74
CA LEU A 108 7.53 0.46 3.34
C LEU A 108 7.06 -0.59 4.34
N ASP A 109 5.86 -0.42 4.88
CA ASP A 109 5.14 -1.44 5.64
C ASP A 109 3.98 -1.98 4.79
N MET A 110 3.98 -3.30 4.57
CA MET A 110 2.92 -4.00 3.87
C MET A 110 2.00 -4.71 4.85
N PHE A 111 0.69 -4.52 4.65
CA PHE A 111 -0.35 -5.14 5.44
C PHE A 111 -1.31 -5.94 4.57
N ALA A 112 -2.02 -6.88 5.18
CA ALA A 112 -3.16 -7.55 4.55
C ALA A 112 -4.40 -7.49 5.45
N VAL A 113 -5.56 -7.49 4.81
CA VAL A 113 -6.87 -7.61 5.48
C VAL A 113 -7.84 -8.38 4.58
N THR A 114 -8.80 -9.07 5.19
CA THR A 114 -9.89 -9.71 4.45
C THR A 114 -11.18 -8.94 4.66
N LYS A 115 -11.79 -8.46 3.56
CA LYS A 115 -13.06 -7.71 3.56
C LYS A 115 -13.88 -8.06 2.32
N ASP A 116 -15.12 -8.45 2.51
CA ASP A 116 -16.09 -8.65 1.43
C ASP A 116 -16.88 -7.36 1.21
N VAL A 117 -16.41 -6.53 0.29
CA VAL A 117 -17.09 -5.27 -0.06
C VAL A 117 -17.44 -5.27 -1.55
N PRO A 118 -18.72 -5.15 -1.90
CA PRO A 118 -19.11 -4.97 -3.30
C PRO A 118 -18.49 -3.70 -3.89
N LEU A 119 -18.06 -3.75 -5.16
CA LEU A 119 -17.47 -2.59 -5.83
C LEU A 119 -18.39 -1.35 -5.82
N SER A 120 -19.72 -1.58 -5.84
CA SER A 120 -20.73 -0.51 -5.78
C SER A 120 -20.79 0.23 -4.43
N GLN A 121 -20.18 -0.31 -3.39
CA GLN A 121 -20.11 0.30 -2.06
C GLN A 121 -18.77 1.01 -1.80
N LEU A 122 -17.82 0.90 -2.72
CA LEU A 122 -16.57 1.62 -2.61
C LEU A 122 -16.77 3.12 -2.86
N ALA A 123 -16.12 3.94 -2.07
CA ALA A 123 -16.07 5.39 -2.21
C ALA A 123 -14.66 5.79 -2.64
N LEU A 124 -14.44 5.86 -3.95
CA LEU A 124 -13.13 6.18 -4.52
C LEU A 124 -12.80 7.67 -4.35
N GLN A 125 -11.56 7.96 -3.97
CA GLN A 125 -11.10 9.33 -3.74
C GLN A 125 -10.92 10.09 -5.07
N PRO A 126 -11.68 11.17 -5.31
CA PRO A 126 -11.53 11.96 -6.53
C PRO A 126 -10.10 12.52 -6.71
N GLY A 127 -9.54 12.39 -7.90
CA GLY A 127 -8.19 12.84 -8.22
C GLY A 127 -7.07 11.89 -7.81
N GLU A 128 -7.35 10.88 -6.98
CA GLU A 128 -6.40 9.83 -6.61
C GLU A 128 -6.72 8.52 -7.36
N THR A 129 -7.96 8.06 -7.27
CA THR A 129 -8.41 6.77 -7.76
C THR A 129 -9.62 6.93 -8.69
N THR A 130 -9.60 6.28 -9.86
CA THR A 130 -10.69 6.39 -10.86
C THR A 130 -11.52 5.13 -11.00
N ALA A 131 -10.99 3.97 -10.65
CA ALA A 131 -11.69 2.70 -10.71
C ALA A 131 -11.16 1.72 -9.66
N ALA A 132 -11.93 0.69 -9.37
CA ALA A 132 -11.51 -0.43 -8.55
C ALA A 132 -12.01 -1.74 -9.16
N GLN A 133 -11.29 -2.83 -8.91
CA GLN A 133 -11.69 -4.17 -9.33
C GLN A 133 -11.22 -5.23 -8.32
N TRP A 134 -12.00 -6.30 -8.22
CA TRP A 134 -11.56 -7.55 -7.64
C TRP A 134 -10.95 -8.41 -8.74
N LEU A 135 -9.71 -8.85 -8.57
CA LEU A 135 -9.00 -9.69 -9.53
C LEU A 135 -8.58 -11.00 -8.85
N PRO A 136 -8.78 -12.17 -9.48
CA PRO A 136 -8.24 -13.42 -8.97
C PRO A 136 -6.73 -13.28 -8.70
N PHE A 137 -6.28 -13.65 -7.50
CA PHE A 137 -4.90 -13.40 -7.06
C PHE A 137 -3.86 -13.98 -8.03
N GLY A 138 -4.10 -15.19 -8.58
CA GLY A 138 -3.20 -15.80 -9.57
C GLY A 138 -3.14 -15.00 -10.89
N GLU A 139 -4.26 -14.41 -11.31
CA GLU A 139 -4.30 -13.55 -12.49
C GLU A 139 -3.51 -12.25 -12.26
N TRP A 140 -3.67 -11.62 -11.10
CA TRP A 140 -2.88 -10.45 -10.74
C TRP A 140 -1.38 -10.75 -10.73
N LEU A 141 -0.95 -11.86 -10.11
CA LEU A 141 0.46 -12.27 -10.10
C LEU A 141 1.03 -12.43 -11.51
N GLY A 142 0.24 -12.94 -12.46
CA GLY A 142 0.66 -13.08 -13.86
C GLY A 142 0.75 -11.76 -14.62
N ARG A 143 0.17 -10.68 -14.09
CA ARG A 143 0.15 -9.35 -14.73
C ARG A 143 1.09 -8.34 -14.07
N VAL A 144 1.50 -8.59 -12.83
CA VAL A 144 2.38 -7.67 -12.09
C VAL A 144 3.65 -7.39 -12.91
N GLY A 145 3.93 -6.11 -13.13
CA GLY A 145 5.10 -5.66 -13.89
C GLY A 145 4.92 -5.62 -15.41
N ASP A 146 3.71 -5.88 -15.95
CA ASP A 146 3.41 -5.77 -17.39
C ASP A 146 3.31 -4.31 -17.89
N GLY A 147 3.54 -3.33 -17.00
CA GLY A 147 3.45 -1.89 -17.28
C GLY A 147 2.09 -1.27 -16.98
N LEU A 148 1.03 -2.08 -16.81
CA LEU A 148 -0.30 -1.63 -16.40
C LEU A 148 -0.60 -1.97 -14.94
N TYR A 149 -0.03 -3.08 -14.42
CA TYR A 149 -0.19 -3.54 -13.04
C TYR A 149 1.11 -3.32 -12.29
N LEU A 150 1.10 -2.39 -11.34
CA LEU A 150 2.28 -2.06 -10.55
C LEU A 150 2.57 -3.14 -9.50
N THR A 151 3.85 -3.33 -9.22
CA THR A 151 4.26 -4.08 -8.03
C THR A 151 3.97 -3.27 -6.79
N PRO A 152 3.61 -3.89 -5.65
CA PRO A 152 3.34 -3.15 -4.41
C PRO A 152 4.50 -2.31 -3.90
N SER A 153 5.72 -2.75 -4.17
CA SER A 153 6.96 -2.09 -3.72
C SER A 153 7.68 -1.34 -4.84
N TRP A 154 7.03 -1.12 -6.00
CA TRP A 154 7.62 -0.47 -7.17
C TRP A 154 8.80 -1.25 -7.79
N HIS A 155 9.03 -2.50 -7.35
CA HIS A 155 10.03 -3.40 -7.92
C HIS A 155 9.44 -4.20 -9.10
N LYS A 156 10.26 -4.35 -10.15
CA LYS A 156 9.91 -5.14 -11.34
C LYS A 156 10.27 -6.63 -11.19
N GLU A 157 10.91 -7.00 -10.08
CA GLU A 157 11.49 -8.33 -9.89
C GLU A 157 10.52 -9.26 -9.14
N PRO A 158 10.29 -10.50 -9.64
CA PRO A 158 9.36 -11.45 -9.03
C PRO A 158 9.82 -12.05 -7.69
N ASP A 159 11.07 -11.86 -7.28
CA ASP A 159 11.67 -12.47 -6.07
C ASP A 159 11.47 -11.67 -4.78
N VAL A 160 10.54 -10.72 -4.78
CA VAL A 160 10.21 -9.98 -3.56
C VAL A 160 9.58 -10.93 -2.54
N PRO A 161 10.03 -10.97 -1.28
CA PRO A 161 9.47 -11.82 -0.22
C PRO A 161 7.96 -11.61 0.03
N LEU A 162 7.40 -10.56 -0.53
CA LEU A 162 6.00 -10.18 -0.39
C LEU A 162 5.02 -11.18 -1.03
N TYR A 163 5.29 -11.66 -2.26
CA TYR A 163 4.33 -12.52 -2.96
C TYR A 163 4.06 -13.86 -2.26
N PRO A 164 5.07 -14.60 -1.77
CA PRO A 164 4.83 -15.76 -0.93
C PRO A 164 4.04 -15.45 0.34
N ARG A 165 4.27 -14.30 0.96
CA ARG A 165 3.56 -13.88 2.18
C ARG A 165 2.10 -13.53 1.89
N LEU A 166 1.82 -12.83 0.79
CA LEU A 166 0.48 -12.59 0.30
C LEU A 166 -0.28 -13.91 0.04
N GLN A 167 0.38 -14.89 -0.58
CA GLN A 167 -0.19 -16.20 -0.82
C GLN A 167 -0.46 -16.94 0.50
N GLN A 168 0.46 -16.94 1.44
CA GLN A 168 0.28 -17.54 2.77
C GLN A 168 -0.91 -16.90 3.51
N TYR A 169 -1.01 -15.57 3.48
CA TYR A 169 -2.15 -14.87 4.07
C TYR A 169 -3.47 -15.29 3.45
N ARG A 170 -3.57 -15.26 2.11
CA ARG A 170 -4.76 -15.68 1.36
C ARG A 170 -5.17 -17.12 1.69
N ASP A 171 -4.19 -18.02 1.85
CA ASP A 171 -4.40 -19.43 2.15
C ASP A 171 -4.68 -19.71 3.64
N GLY A 172 -4.83 -18.67 4.46
CA GLY A 172 -5.14 -18.75 5.89
C GLY A 172 -3.97 -19.13 6.80
N LYS A 173 -2.74 -19.16 6.28
CA LYS A 173 -1.51 -19.54 7.01
C LYS A 173 -0.87 -18.32 7.70
N ARG A 174 -1.64 -17.65 8.58
CA ARG A 174 -1.24 -16.36 9.17
C ARG A 174 -0.07 -16.48 10.15
N ASP A 175 0.06 -17.58 10.87
CA ASP A 175 1.08 -17.77 11.92
C ASP A 175 2.50 -17.96 11.37
N SER A 176 2.66 -18.14 10.05
CA SER A 176 3.94 -18.35 9.38
C SER A 176 4.44 -17.10 8.60
N ILE A 177 3.79 -15.95 8.75
CA ILE A 177 4.08 -14.74 7.98
C ILE A 177 5.15 -13.85 8.65
N LEU A 178 5.33 -13.98 9.97
CA LEU A 178 6.28 -13.19 10.78
C LEU A 178 7.53 -13.99 11.11
#